data_59317a4068e946a93df264d05867f6f5
#
_entry.id   59317a4068e946a93df264d05867f6f5
#
_cell.length_a   1.000
_cell.length_b   1.000
_cell.length_c   1.000
_cell.angle_alpha   90.00
_cell.angle_beta   90.00
_cell.angle_gamma   90.00
#
_symmetry.space_group_name_H-M   'P 1'
#
loop_
_entity.id
_entity.type
_entity.pdbx_description
1 polymer ?
#
loop_
_entity_poly.entity_id
_entity_poly.type
_entity_poly.pdbx_seq_one_letter_code
_entity_poly.pdbx_strand_id
1 'polypeptide(L)' 'MDEFSARRLRNVIPALLEQRHVVVSGGVSFAGHLIDLAIMQVRMALNDISEEELHQFSNALSDDLLEKEQSE' A
#
# COMPACT_ATOMS: atom_id res chain seq x y z
N MET A 1 -12.24 2.16 14.92
CA MET A 1 -13.09 2.37 13.72
C MET A 1 -14.28 1.44 13.79
N ASP A 2 -15.48 1.93 13.55
CA ASP A 2 -16.66 1.08 13.55
C ASP A 2 -16.72 0.19 12.30
N GLU A 3 -17.52 -0.87 12.39
CA GLU A 3 -17.57 -1.86 11.31
C GLU A 3 -18.13 -1.30 10.01
N PHE A 4 -19.08 -0.38 10.10
CA PHE A 4 -19.65 0.26 8.92
C PHE A 4 -18.61 1.07 8.16
N SER A 5 -17.84 1.89 8.87
CA SER A 5 -16.78 2.70 8.27
C SER A 5 -15.66 1.82 7.71
N ALA A 6 -15.30 0.75 8.41
CA ALA A 6 -14.28 -0.19 7.94
C ALA A 6 -14.71 -0.86 6.65
N ARG A 7 -15.98 -1.25 6.53
CA ARG A 7 -16.50 -1.86 5.30
C ARG A 7 -16.41 -0.89 4.13
N ARG A 8 -16.79 0.36 4.34
CA ARG A 8 -16.72 1.38 3.28
C ARG A 8 -15.29 1.62 2.86
N LEU A 9 -14.36 1.68 3.80
CA LEU A 9 -12.94 1.86 3.48
C LEU A 9 -12.37 0.65 2.71
N ARG A 10 -12.76 -0.57 3.09
CA ARG A 10 -12.31 -1.74 2.35
C ARG A 10 -12.77 -1.70 0.89
N ASN A 11 -13.97 -1.17 0.65
CA ASN A 11 -14.50 -1.05 -0.71
C ASN A 11 -13.78 -0.01 -1.55
N VAL A 12 -13.07 0.94 -0.93
CA VAL A 12 -12.27 1.94 -1.64
C VAL A 12 -11.06 1.29 -2.32
N ILE A 13 -10.50 0.24 -1.73
CA ILE A 13 -9.27 -0.38 -2.23
C ILE A 13 -9.41 -0.91 -3.67
N PRO A 14 -10.41 -1.74 -4.00
CA PRO A 14 -10.55 -2.19 -5.39
C PRO A 14 -10.84 -1.05 -6.37
N ALA A 15 -11.57 -0.01 -5.93
CA ALA A 15 -11.81 1.17 -6.77
C ALA A 15 -10.51 1.90 -7.07
N LEU A 16 -9.65 2.08 -6.07
CA LEU A 16 -8.35 2.73 -6.25
C LEU A 16 -7.43 1.90 -7.15
N LEU A 17 -7.45 0.58 -7.03
CA LEU A 17 -6.65 -0.30 -7.89
C LEU A 17 -7.09 -0.18 -9.36
N GLU A 18 -8.39 -0.08 -9.63
CA GLU A 18 -8.87 0.11 -10.97
C GLU A 18 -8.45 1.46 -11.53
N GLN A 19 -8.58 2.54 -10.75
CA GLN A 19 -8.15 3.86 -11.17
C GLN A 19 -6.64 3.93 -11.39
N ARG A 20 -5.87 3.22 -10.56
CA ARG A 20 -4.44 3.10 -10.77
C ARG A 20 -4.12 2.51 -12.14
N HIS A 21 -4.83 1.45 -12.51
CA HIS A 21 -4.64 0.82 -13.81
C HIS A 21 -4.91 1.81 -14.95
N VAL A 22 -5.98 2.58 -14.83
CA VAL A 22 -6.36 3.57 -15.86
C VAL A 22 -5.27 4.64 -16.01
N VAL A 23 -4.80 5.23 -14.92
CA VAL A 23 -3.82 6.33 -15.02
C VAL A 23 -2.45 5.84 -15.48
N VAL A 24 -2.03 4.65 -15.06
CA VAL A 24 -0.76 4.07 -15.50
C VAL A 24 -0.82 3.71 -16.98
N SER A 25 -1.92 3.10 -17.42
CA SER A 25 -2.13 2.77 -18.83
C SER A 25 -2.20 4.02 -19.70
N GLY A 26 -2.69 5.13 -19.15
CA GLY A 26 -2.71 6.42 -19.83
C GLY A 26 -1.40 7.17 -19.84
N GLY A 27 -0.33 6.59 -19.28
CA GLY A 27 0.99 7.21 -19.27
C GLY A 27 1.27 8.15 -18.11
N VAL A 28 0.40 8.15 -17.07
CA VAL A 28 0.55 9.04 -15.91
C VAL A 28 1.05 8.22 -14.72
N SER A 29 2.29 7.73 -14.82
CA SER A 29 2.83 6.80 -13.82
C SER A 29 3.01 7.42 -12.45
N PHE A 30 3.29 8.73 -12.36
CA PHE A 30 3.41 9.40 -11.07
C PHE A 30 2.06 9.40 -10.33
N ALA A 31 0.96 9.61 -11.04
CA ALA A 31 -0.37 9.53 -10.44
C ALA A 31 -0.66 8.11 -9.92
N GLY A 32 -0.20 7.08 -10.64
CA GLY A 32 -0.30 5.71 -10.18
C GLY A 32 0.44 5.50 -8.86
N HIS A 33 1.63 6.08 -8.73
CA HIS A 33 2.40 6.03 -7.49
C HIS A 33 1.65 6.68 -6.32
N LEU A 34 1.03 7.84 -6.56
CA LEU A 34 0.24 8.51 -5.53
C LEU A 34 -0.96 7.67 -5.09
N ILE A 35 -1.58 6.96 -6.04
CA ILE A 35 -2.69 6.06 -5.73
C ILE A 35 -2.19 4.88 -4.89
N ASP A 36 -1.01 4.34 -5.18
CA ASP A 36 -0.41 3.27 -4.36
C ASP A 36 -0.22 3.72 -2.92
N LEU A 37 0.24 4.95 -2.71
CA LEU A 37 0.38 5.51 -1.37
C LEU A 37 -0.98 5.64 -0.67
N ALA A 38 -2.01 6.05 -1.41
CA ALA A 38 -3.37 6.14 -0.86
C ALA A 38 -3.89 4.76 -0.44
N ILE A 39 -3.67 3.73 -1.26
CA ILE A 39 -4.07 2.36 -0.92
C ILE A 39 -3.36 1.90 0.35
N MET A 40 -2.07 2.18 0.46
CA MET A 40 -1.29 1.84 1.66
C MET A 40 -1.87 2.50 2.90
N GLN A 41 -2.21 3.79 2.82
CA GLN A 41 -2.78 4.53 3.95
C GLN A 41 -4.13 3.94 4.37
N VAL A 42 -4.97 3.56 3.40
CA VAL A 42 -6.26 2.93 3.72
C VAL A 42 -6.05 1.58 4.42
N ARG A 43 -5.11 0.78 3.93
CA ARG A 43 -4.81 -0.52 4.55
C ARG A 43 -4.26 -0.37 5.97
N MET A 44 -3.41 0.63 6.19
CA MET A 44 -2.90 0.92 7.52
C MET A 44 -4.04 1.27 8.48
N ALA A 45 -4.96 2.12 8.04
CA ALA A 45 -6.11 2.50 8.86
C ALA A 45 -7.00 1.30 9.17
N LEU A 46 -7.22 0.41 8.21
CA LEU A 46 -8.03 -0.80 8.40
C LEU A 46 -7.40 -1.80 9.35
N ASN A 47 -6.08 -1.91 9.33
CA ASN A 47 -5.34 -2.87 10.15
C ASN A 47 -4.77 -2.27 11.42
N ASP A 48 -5.06 -1.00 11.69
CA ASP A 48 -4.60 -0.27 12.86
C ASP A 48 -3.07 -0.33 12.99
N ILE A 49 -2.37 -0.21 11.86
CA ILE A 49 -0.91 -0.22 11.80
C ILE A 49 -0.42 1.23 11.74
N SER A 50 0.50 1.60 12.64
CA SER A 50 1.10 2.92 12.63
C SER A 50 2.17 3.02 11.53
N GLU A 51 2.51 4.27 11.16
CA GLU A 51 3.58 4.50 10.19
C GLU A 51 4.92 3.94 10.68
N GLU A 52 5.16 4.01 11.98
CA GLU A 52 6.37 3.47 12.58
C GLU A 52 6.45 1.96 12.44
N GLU A 53 5.35 1.26 12.70
CA GLU A 53 5.29 -0.19 12.53
C GLU A 53 5.51 -0.60 11.08
N LEU A 54 4.90 0.14 10.14
CA LEU A 54 5.09 -0.12 8.72
C LEU A 54 6.54 0.09 8.31
N HIS A 55 7.17 1.13 8.84
CA HIS A 55 8.57 1.43 8.54
C HIS A 55 9.50 0.32 9.01
N GLN A 56 9.28 -0.19 10.23
CA GLN A 56 10.03 -1.32 10.77
C GLN A 56 9.84 -2.57 9.92
N PHE A 57 8.63 -2.83 9.48
CA PHE A 57 8.32 -3.97 8.63
C PHE A 57 9.06 -3.88 7.29
N SER A 58 9.06 -2.70 6.67
CA SER A 58 9.75 -2.46 5.40
C SER A 58 11.27 -2.66 5.55
N ASN A 59 11.84 -2.21 6.65
CA ASN A 59 13.27 -2.38 6.93
C ASN A 59 13.62 -3.86 7.09
N ALA A 60 12.79 -4.62 7.79
CA ALA A 60 12.99 -6.06 7.96
C ALA A 60 12.95 -6.79 6.61
N LEU A 61 12.00 -6.45 5.74
CA LEU A 61 11.92 -7.03 4.41
C LEU A 61 13.14 -6.68 3.56
N SER A 62 13.60 -5.45 3.64
CA SER A 62 14.80 -5.01 2.90
C SER A 62 16.03 -5.78 3.34
N ASP A 63 16.20 -5.99 4.65
CA ASP A 63 17.31 -6.76 5.19
C ASP A 63 17.28 -8.22 4.70
N ASP A 64 16.11 -8.84 4.69
CA ASP A 64 15.95 -10.20 4.17
C ASP A 64 16.31 -10.30 2.70
N LEU A 65 15.89 -9.33 1.90
CA LEU A 65 16.21 -9.31 0.47
C LEU A 65 17.71 -9.14 0.24
N LEU A 66 18.37 -8.29 1.04
CA LEU A 66 19.82 -8.10 0.94
C LEU A 66 20.57 -9.37 1.31
N GLU A 67 20.13 -10.09 2.33
CA GLU A 67 20.74 -11.35 2.73
C GLU A 67 20.64 -12.39 1.61
N LYS A 68 19.50 -12.46 0.93
CA LYS A 68 19.31 -13.38 -0.17
C LYS A 68 20.23 -13.05 -1.36
N GLU A 69 20.45 -11.79 -1.63
CA GLU A 69 21.38 -11.37 -2.68
C GLU A 69 22.82 -11.70 -2.34
N GLN A 70 23.19 -11.64 -1.08
CA GLN A 70 24.54 -11.91 -0.62
C GLN A 70 24.87 -13.39 -0.52
N SER A 71 23.86 -14.26 -0.43
CA SER A 71 24.06 -15.69 -0.26
C SER A 71 24.29 -16.44 -1.57
N GLU A 72 24.40 -15.74 -2.67
CA GLU A 72 24.84 -16.30 -3.93
C GLU A 72 26.38 -16.30 -3.98
#